data_f80d2f78ca0dda06687cc6c1d375d369
#
_entry.id   f80d2f78ca0dda06687cc6c1d375d369
#
_cell.length_a   1.000
_cell.length_b   1.000
_cell.length_c   1.000
_cell.angle_alpha   90.00
_cell.angle_beta   90.00
_cell.angle_gamma   90.00
#
_symmetry.space_group_name_H-M   'P 1'
#
loop_
_entity.id
_entity.type
_entity.pdbx_description
1 polymer ?
#
loop_
_entity_poly.entity_id
_entity_poly.type
_entity_poly.pdbx_seq_one_letter_code
_entity_poly.pdbx_strand_id
1 'polypeptide(L)'
;MKKMTSIAILGLLIAATGVAYAETLRAITVEQNASYALDTDSLVQSNGKTAFSVQTVFTSKMKAPNGAEYTKATNTFLADCKAKTQALTGVSLMDGSGKVVYSYNPTVTEAPMIAPERNSLDAKIMQTACGLK
;
A
#
# COMPACT_ATOMS: atom_id res chain seq x y z
N MET A 1 39.97 -27.49 3.79
CA MET A 1 39.59 -27.21 3.93
C MET A 1 39.05 -26.30 4.16
N LYS A 2 38.95 -25.99 4.33
CA LYS A 2 38.54 -25.22 4.55
C LYS A 2 37.76 -24.53 3.92
N LYS A 3 37.42 -24.43 3.31
CA LYS A 3 36.69 -23.90 2.60
C LYS A 3 35.38 -23.88 2.93
N MET A 4 34.89 -24.50 3.56
CA MET A 4 33.58 -24.58 3.96
C MET A 4 33.05 -23.36 4.50
N THR A 5 33.80 -22.54 5.00
CA THR A 5 33.36 -21.33 5.57
C THR A 5 32.63 -20.46 4.60
N SER A 6 33.05 -20.46 3.39
CA SER A 6 32.40 -19.60 2.41
C SER A 6 30.98 -20.00 2.17
N ILE A 7 30.68 -21.21 2.45
CA ILE A 7 29.34 -21.69 2.23
C ILE A 7 28.34 -21.03 3.15
N ALA A 8 28.74 -20.79 4.35
CA ALA A 8 27.85 -20.18 5.31
C ALA A 8 27.40 -18.82 4.86
N ILE A 9 28.22 -18.16 4.13
CA ILE A 9 27.93 -16.82 3.67
C ILE A 9 26.77 -16.79 2.72
N LEU A 10 26.62 -17.83 1.94
CA LEU A 10 25.55 -17.88 0.96
C LEU A 10 24.17 -17.82 1.58
N GLY A 11 24.04 -18.45 2.72
CA GLY A 11 22.75 -18.40 3.37
C GLY A 11 22.35 -17.01 3.76
N LEU A 12 23.31 -16.20 4.09
CA LEU A 12 23.01 -14.86 4.50
C LEU A 12 22.48 -13.99 3.37
N LEU A 13 22.98 -14.22 2.18
CA LEU A 13 22.54 -13.44 1.05
C LEU A 13 21.07 -13.65 0.75
N ILE A 14 20.59 -14.84 0.94
CA ILE A 14 19.20 -15.13 0.69
C ILE A 14 18.32 -14.42 1.69
N ALA A 15 18.74 -14.39 2.92
CA ALA A 15 17.97 -13.69 3.94
C ALA A 15 17.88 -12.21 3.65
N ALA A 16 18.94 -11.64 3.13
CA ALA A 16 18.95 -10.21 2.85
C ALA A 16 17.91 -9.83 1.80
N THR A 17 17.66 -10.73 0.86
CA THR A 17 16.68 -10.44 -0.18
C THR A 17 15.28 -10.29 0.40
N GLY A 18 14.93 -11.15 1.34
CA GLY A 18 13.62 -11.06 1.95
C GLY A 18 13.45 -9.79 2.77
N VAL A 19 14.50 -9.35 3.41
CA VAL A 19 14.43 -8.14 4.22
C VAL A 19 14.16 -6.91 3.37
N ALA A 20 14.69 -6.87 2.16
CA ALA A 20 14.51 -5.73 1.29
C ALA A 20 13.05 -5.42 1.01
N TYR A 21 12.23 -6.46 0.86
CA TYR A 21 10.81 -6.24 0.61
C TYR A 21 10.12 -5.58 1.78
N ALA A 22 10.46 -5.98 2.99
CA ALA A 22 9.81 -5.43 4.16
C ALA A 22 10.10 -3.94 4.31
N GLU A 23 11.23 -3.49 3.80
CA GLU A 23 11.63 -2.09 3.95
C GLU A 23 10.85 -1.15 3.06
N THR A 24 10.12 -1.66 2.07
CA THR A 24 9.35 -0.80 1.18
C THR A 24 7.99 -0.46 1.75
N LEU A 25 7.59 -1.09 2.84
CA LEU A 25 6.28 -0.84 3.44
C LEU A 25 6.44 -0.06 4.74
N ARG A 26 5.67 1.02 4.86
CA ARG A 26 5.64 1.80 6.07
C ARG A 26 4.27 1.70 6.71
N ALA A 27 4.22 1.25 7.95
CA ALA A 27 2.95 1.07 8.64
C ALA A 27 2.22 2.40 8.79
N ILE A 28 0.92 2.39 8.50
CA ILE A 28 0.06 3.54 8.70
C ILE A 28 -0.74 3.34 9.97
N THR A 29 -1.52 2.28 10.02
CA THR A 29 -2.34 2.00 11.20
C THR A 29 -2.86 0.56 11.12
N VAL A 30 -3.24 0.04 12.28
CA VAL A 30 -3.93 -1.24 12.37
C VAL A 30 -5.33 -0.95 12.90
N GLU A 31 -6.32 -1.31 12.12
CA GLU A 31 -7.71 -1.15 12.51
C GLU A 31 -8.24 -2.51 12.95
N GLN A 32 -9.52 -2.54 13.31
CA GLN A 32 -10.09 -3.74 13.93
C GLN A 32 -9.99 -4.98 13.03
N ASN A 33 -10.17 -4.81 11.73
CA ASN A 33 -10.22 -5.93 10.81
C ASN A 33 -9.21 -5.84 9.67
N ALA A 34 -8.27 -4.91 9.73
CA ALA A 34 -7.31 -4.74 8.65
C ALA A 34 -6.09 -3.95 9.11
N SER A 35 -4.96 -4.20 8.46
CA SER A 35 -3.77 -3.39 8.65
C SER A 35 -3.43 -2.68 7.33
N TYR A 36 -2.92 -1.46 7.46
CA TYR A 36 -2.65 -0.58 6.33
C TYR A 36 -1.19 -0.15 6.34
N ALA A 37 -0.56 -0.21 5.18
CA ALA A 37 0.83 0.20 5.04
C ALA A 37 1.04 0.92 3.73
N LEU A 38 1.87 1.96 3.76
CA LEU A 38 2.25 2.71 2.56
C LEU A 38 3.40 2.00 1.88
N ASP A 39 3.30 1.82 0.57
CA ASP A 39 4.41 1.33 -0.23
C ASP A 39 5.28 2.52 -0.57
N THR A 40 6.43 2.63 0.10
CA THR A 40 7.29 3.81 -0.06
C THR A 40 7.90 3.88 -1.45
N ASP A 41 8.05 2.75 -2.14
CA ASP A 41 8.58 2.74 -3.50
C ASP A 41 7.58 3.28 -4.51
N SER A 42 6.31 3.37 -4.12
CA SER A 42 5.26 3.85 -5.03
C SER A 42 5.14 5.37 -5.06
N LEU A 43 5.83 6.08 -4.18
CA LEU A 43 5.71 7.55 -4.09
C LEU A 43 6.29 8.21 -5.33
N VAL A 44 5.47 8.99 -6.02
CA VAL A 44 5.88 9.74 -7.20
C VAL A 44 5.31 11.14 -7.10
N GLN A 45 6.17 12.13 -7.20
CA GLN A 45 5.75 13.53 -7.17
C GLN A 45 5.72 14.09 -8.59
N SER A 46 4.63 14.77 -8.92
CA SER A 46 4.46 15.36 -10.23
C SER A 46 3.46 16.51 -10.14
N ASN A 47 3.82 17.66 -10.68
CA ASN A 47 2.92 18.83 -10.74
C ASN A 47 2.37 19.23 -9.38
N GLY A 48 3.20 19.14 -8.35
CA GLY A 48 2.78 19.52 -7.00
C GLY A 48 1.93 18.51 -6.29
N LYS A 49 1.72 17.34 -6.87
CA LYS A 49 0.92 16.28 -6.26
C LYS A 49 1.78 15.03 -6.04
N THR A 50 1.32 14.20 -5.13
CA THR A 50 2.02 12.96 -4.79
C THR A 50 1.09 11.79 -5.06
N ALA A 51 1.52 10.87 -5.92
CA ALA A 51 0.83 9.62 -6.17
C ALA A 51 1.47 8.53 -5.32
N PHE A 52 0.68 7.62 -4.78
CA PHE A 52 1.21 6.56 -3.93
C PHE A 52 0.22 5.42 -3.81
N SER A 53 0.69 4.27 -3.31
CA SER A 53 -0.13 3.09 -3.09
C SER A 53 -0.12 2.69 -1.63
N VAL A 54 -1.26 2.21 -1.16
CA VAL A 54 -1.43 1.68 0.20
C VAL A 54 -1.84 0.23 0.07
N GLN A 55 -1.15 -0.63 0.81
CA GLN A 55 -1.50 -2.03 0.89
C GLN A 55 -2.31 -2.29 2.14
N THR A 56 -3.37 -3.04 1.97
CA THR A 56 -4.27 -3.41 3.06
C THR A 56 -4.31 -4.92 3.15
N VAL A 57 -4.14 -5.44 4.37
CA VAL A 57 -4.27 -6.86 4.64
C VAL A 57 -5.43 -7.03 5.60
N PHE A 58 -6.42 -7.80 5.18
CA PHE A 58 -7.62 -8.05 5.99
C PHE A 58 -7.44 -9.30 6.84
N THR A 59 -8.04 -9.31 8.02
CA THR A 59 -7.94 -10.44 8.92
C THR A 59 -8.88 -11.58 8.54
N SER A 60 -9.86 -11.32 7.66
CA SER A 60 -10.76 -12.35 7.19
C SER A 60 -11.06 -12.11 5.72
N LYS A 61 -11.66 -13.12 5.09
CA LYS A 61 -11.99 -13.02 3.67
C LYS A 61 -13.12 -12.03 3.46
N MET A 62 -12.95 -11.20 2.45
CA MET A 62 -13.93 -10.19 2.07
C MET A 62 -14.50 -10.56 0.70
N LYS A 63 -15.61 -9.95 0.32
CA LYS A 63 -16.22 -10.18 -0.98
C LYS A 63 -16.13 -8.96 -1.85
N ALA A 64 -15.60 -9.15 -3.06
CA ALA A 64 -15.54 -8.10 -4.07
C ALA A 64 -16.92 -7.93 -4.73
N PRO A 65 -17.13 -6.82 -5.47
CA PRO A 65 -18.41 -6.61 -6.16
C PRO A 65 -18.77 -7.72 -7.14
N ASN A 66 -17.78 -8.42 -7.71
CA ASN A 66 -18.03 -9.53 -8.61
C ASN A 66 -18.21 -10.86 -7.88
N GLY A 67 -18.27 -10.85 -6.54
CA GLY A 67 -18.46 -12.05 -5.74
C GLY A 67 -17.20 -12.80 -5.39
N ALA A 68 -16.05 -12.43 -5.94
CA ALA A 68 -14.80 -13.09 -5.64
C ALA A 68 -14.34 -12.76 -4.21
N GLU A 69 -13.69 -13.71 -3.57
CA GLU A 69 -13.15 -13.47 -2.23
C GLU A 69 -11.76 -12.87 -2.32
N TYR A 70 -11.45 -11.94 -1.42
CA TYR A 70 -10.13 -11.35 -1.36
C TYR A 70 -9.71 -11.13 0.10
N THR A 71 -8.41 -11.08 0.33
CA THR A 71 -7.84 -10.83 1.66
C THR A 71 -6.86 -9.67 1.65
N LYS A 72 -6.53 -9.14 0.48
CA LYS A 72 -5.60 -8.03 0.35
C LYS A 72 -6.13 -7.03 -0.65
N ALA A 73 -5.73 -5.78 -0.49
CA ALA A 73 -6.07 -4.73 -1.44
C ALA A 73 -4.88 -3.82 -1.63
N THR A 74 -4.73 -3.31 -2.85
CA THR A 74 -3.81 -2.20 -3.13
C THR A 74 -4.66 -1.05 -3.61
N ASN A 75 -4.63 0.04 -2.88
CA ASN A 75 -5.34 1.25 -3.23
C ASN A 75 -4.34 2.31 -3.64
N THR A 76 -4.57 2.95 -4.78
CA THR A 76 -3.72 4.04 -5.22
C THR A 76 -4.42 5.37 -5.00
N PHE A 77 -3.63 6.37 -4.63
CA PHE A 77 -4.13 7.69 -4.28
C PHE A 77 -3.33 8.76 -4.98
N LEU A 78 -3.94 9.90 -5.13
CA LEU A 78 -3.28 11.13 -5.54
C LEU A 78 -3.56 12.17 -4.47
N ALA A 79 -2.51 12.75 -3.90
CA ALA A 79 -2.67 13.73 -2.83
C ALA A 79 -2.04 15.05 -3.23
N ASP A 80 -2.71 16.14 -2.85
CA ASP A 80 -2.15 17.47 -2.90
C ASP A 80 -1.81 17.82 -1.45
N CYS A 81 -0.55 17.66 -1.08
CA CYS A 81 -0.16 17.82 0.31
C CYS A 81 -0.26 19.25 0.79
N LYS A 82 -0.11 20.20 -0.12
CA LYS A 82 -0.23 21.62 0.22
C LYS A 82 -1.69 22.00 0.47
N ALA A 83 -2.58 21.56 -0.37
CA ALA A 83 -4.01 21.82 -0.22
C ALA A 83 -4.67 20.88 0.78
N LYS A 84 -3.98 19.77 1.14
CA LYS A 84 -4.48 18.77 2.08
C LYS A 84 -5.73 18.08 1.56
N THR A 85 -5.71 17.73 0.29
CA THR A 85 -6.78 16.97 -0.35
C THR A 85 -6.20 15.72 -0.99
N GLN A 86 -7.03 14.69 -1.14
CA GLN A 86 -6.60 13.48 -1.84
C GLN A 86 -7.78 12.79 -2.49
N ALA A 87 -7.48 11.95 -3.46
CA ALA A 87 -8.48 11.16 -4.19
C ALA A 87 -7.98 9.75 -4.35
N LEU A 88 -8.92 8.80 -4.32
CA LEU A 88 -8.65 7.41 -4.66
C LEU A 88 -8.62 7.29 -6.17
N THR A 89 -7.55 6.73 -6.73
CA THR A 89 -7.39 6.63 -8.18
C THR A 89 -7.41 5.19 -8.67
N GLY A 90 -7.30 4.22 -7.78
CA GLY A 90 -7.35 2.83 -8.20
C GLY A 90 -7.51 1.89 -7.04
N VAL A 91 -8.13 0.74 -7.31
CA VAL A 91 -8.33 -0.33 -6.35
C VAL A 91 -7.99 -1.64 -7.04
N SER A 92 -7.20 -2.46 -6.37
CA SER A 92 -6.89 -3.80 -6.85
C SER A 92 -7.08 -4.76 -5.69
N LEU A 93 -7.97 -5.72 -5.83
CA LEU A 93 -8.26 -6.69 -4.78
C LEU A 93 -7.63 -8.02 -5.11
N MET A 94 -7.01 -8.66 -4.14
CA MET A 94 -6.22 -9.87 -4.34
C MET A 94 -6.63 -10.96 -3.35
N ASP A 95 -6.58 -12.21 -3.83
CA ASP A 95 -6.82 -13.35 -2.96
C ASP A 95 -5.56 -13.68 -2.17
N GLY A 96 -5.63 -14.75 -1.36
CA GLY A 96 -4.53 -15.12 -0.51
C GLY A 96 -3.27 -15.55 -1.25
N SER A 97 -3.38 -15.90 -2.53
CA SER A 97 -2.23 -16.28 -3.34
C SER A 97 -1.58 -15.09 -4.03
N GLY A 98 -2.19 -13.91 -3.92
CA GLY A 98 -1.67 -12.72 -4.59
C GLY A 98 -2.26 -12.48 -5.96
N LYS A 99 -3.24 -13.27 -6.36
CA LYS A 99 -3.89 -13.11 -7.65
C LYS A 99 -4.92 -11.98 -7.57
N VAL A 100 -4.89 -11.08 -8.55
CA VAL A 100 -5.88 -10.01 -8.62
C VAL A 100 -7.21 -10.58 -9.07
N VAL A 101 -8.24 -10.40 -8.26
CA VAL A 101 -9.58 -10.92 -8.54
C VAL A 101 -10.56 -9.82 -8.94
N TYR A 102 -10.19 -8.55 -8.72
CA TYR A 102 -11.03 -7.42 -9.08
C TYR A 102 -10.18 -6.15 -9.12
N SER A 103 -10.44 -5.30 -10.11
CA SER A 103 -9.76 -4.02 -10.24
C SER A 103 -10.76 -2.94 -10.62
N TYR A 104 -10.52 -1.72 -10.16
CA TYR A 104 -11.40 -0.61 -10.44
C TYR A 104 -10.63 0.69 -10.35
N ASN A 105 -10.85 1.56 -11.33
CA ASN A 105 -10.23 2.90 -11.35
C ASN A 105 -11.33 3.94 -11.34
N PRO A 106 -11.63 4.53 -10.18
CA PRO A 106 -12.68 5.57 -10.12
C PRO A 106 -12.32 6.77 -10.98
N THR A 107 -13.33 7.39 -11.56
CA THR A 107 -13.14 8.64 -12.28
C THR A 107 -13.02 9.80 -11.28
N VAL A 108 -12.60 10.95 -11.77
CA VAL A 108 -12.51 12.14 -10.90
C VAL A 108 -13.87 12.57 -10.40
N THR A 109 -14.94 12.22 -11.11
CA THR A 109 -16.30 12.53 -10.65
C THR A 109 -16.71 11.59 -9.53
N GLU A 110 -16.33 10.32 -9.62
CA GLU A 110 -16.66 9.34 -8.58
C GLU A 110 -15.83 9.52 -7.32
N ALA A 111 -14.58 9.93 -7.47
CA ALA A 111 -13.68 10.10 -6.34
C ALA A 111 -12.87 11.39 -6.53
N PRO A 112 -13.50 12.54 -6.24
CA PRO A 112 -12.80 13.81 -6.42
C PRO A 112 -11.77 14.06 -5.34
N MET A 113 -10.89 15.03 -5.59
CA MET A 113 -9.93 15.48 -4.58
C MET A 113 -10.70 16.19 -3.47
N ILE A 114 -10.66 15.62 -2.27
CA ILE A 114 -11.34 16.21 -1.11
C ILE A 114 -10.45 16.12 0.11
N ALA A 115 -10.72 16.99 1.08
CA ALA A 115 -10.01 16.96 2.34
C ALA A 115 -10.57 15.81 3.21
N PRO A 116 -9.73 14.90 3.70
CA PRO A 116 -10.21 13.85 4.59
C PRO A 116 -10.68 14.42 5.91
N GLU A 117 -11.63 13.74 6.53
CA GLU A 117 -12.06 14.13 7.86
C GLU A 117 -10.94 13.91 8.86
N ARG A 118 -10.88 14.80 9.84
CA ARG A 118 -9.86 14.73 10.87
C ARG A 118 -9.91 13.38 11.60
N ASN A 119 -8.76 12.79 11.82
CA ASN A 119 -8.61 11.53 12.54
C ASN A 119 -9.23 10.32 11.83
N SER A 120 -9.59 10.47 10.56
CA SER A 120 -10.09 9.36 9.78
C SER A 120 -8.93 8.52 9.25
N LEU A 121 -9.24 7.33 8.75
CA LEU A 121 -8.25 6.50 8.09
C LEU A 121 -7.63 7.25 6.91
N ASP A 122 -8.45 7.91 6.11
CA ASP A 122 -7.95 8.66 4.95
C ASP A 122 -7.00 9.77 5.37
N ALA A 123 -7.27 10.42 6.50
CA ALA A 123 -6.36 11.45 7.01
C ALA A 123 -5.02 10.84 7.42
N LYS A 124 -5.03 9.68 8.06
CA LYS A 124 -3.80 9.00 8.45
C LYS A 124 -3.00 8.58 7.23
N ILE A 125 -3.67 8.11 6.20
CA ILE A 125 -3.02 7.73 4.95
C ILE A 125 -2.33 8.95 4.32
N MET A 126 -3.05 10.05 4.20
CA MET A 126 -2.50 11.25 3.59
C MET A 126 -1.33 11.81 4.40
N GLN A 127 -1.45 11.83 5.72
CA GLN A 127 -0.39 12.35 6.57
C GLN A 127 0.88 11.51 6.44
N THR A 128 0.74 10.19 6.36
CA THR A 128 1.89 9.33 6.21
C THR A 128 2.58 9.58 4.87
N ALA A 129 1.81 9.63 3.78
CA ALA A 129 2.39 9.84 2.46
C ALA A 129 3.01 11.22 2.33
N CYS A 130 2.33 12.25 2.83
CA CYS A 130 2.83 13.62 2.71
C CYS A 130 4.05 13.87 3.59
N GLY A 131 4.18 13.13 4.69
CA GLY A 131 5.33 13.27 5.56
C GLY A 131 6.60 12.67 4.99
N LEU A 132 6.51 11.85 3.94
CA LEU A 132 7.67 11.16 3.37
C LEU A 132 8.20 11.82 2.10
N LYS A 133 7.53 12.84 1.57
CA LYS A 133 7.99 13.47 0.33
C LYS A 133 9.15 14.43 0.56
#